data_74a1c2e73a284425dea54886e35fac5f
#
_entry.id   74a1c2e73a284425dea54886e35fac5f
#
_cell.length_a   1.000
_cell.length_b   1.000
_cell.length_c   1.000
_cell.angle_alpha   90.00
_cell.angle_beta   90.00
_cell.angle_gamma   90.00
#
_symmetry.space_group_name_H-M   'P 1'
#
loop_
_entity.id
_entity.type
_entity.pdbx_description
1 polymer ?
#
loop_
_entity_poly.entity_id
_entity_poly.type
_entity_poly.pdbx_seq_one_letter_code
_entity_poly.pdbx_strand_id
1 'polypeptide(L)'
;VLDIVTTQAGFYGIKKSIAQPKVEKMLKRLGLWDKRHDQARTLSGGFKRRLMIAKALIHEPKLLILDEPTAGVDIELRREMWDFLKEINSNGTTIILTTHYLEEAEQLCRNIGIIDHGEIVVDTSMKELLRKLDVQGFVLDLEDPLKEVPTIKDYSLRLEDPLTLIAAVNKEKSINNLFDELNKLNIKVKSMRNESNRLEELFIEMVKK
;
A
#
# COMPACT_ATOMS: atom_id res chain seq x y z
N VAL A 1 24.81 -5.09 -14.21
CA VAL A 1 24.05 -4.46 -13.11
C VAL A 1 24.98 -3.68 -12.19
N LEU A 2 26.00 -4.33 -11.63
CA LEU A 2 26.98 -3.70 -10.73
C LEU A 2 27.63 -2.45 -11.35
N ASP A 3 28.15 -2.57 -12.58
CA ASP A 3 28.83 -1.47 -13.26
C ASP A 3 27.90 -0.29 -13.54
N ILE A 4 26.62 -0.56 -13.84
CA ILE A 4 25.64 0.51 -14.09
C ILE A 4 25.46 1.38 -12.83
N VAL A 5 25.28 0.77 -11.66
CA VAL A 5 25.06 1.52 -10.42
C VAL A 5 26.37 2.19 -9.96
N THR A 6 27.53 1.52 -10.15
CA THR A 6 28.84 2.11 -9.86
C THR A 6 29.14 3.32 -10.75
N THR A 7 28.83 3.22 -12.04
CA THR A 7 28.99 4.33 -12.98
C THR A 7 28.04 5.48 -12.63
N GLN A 8 26.80 5.18 -12.25
CA GLN A 8 25.85 6.18 -11.78
C GLN A 8 26.39 6.95 -10.57
N ALA A 9 26.98 6.25 -9.59
CA ALA A 9 27.64 6.89 -8.45
C ALA A 9 28.75 7.84 -8.91
N GLY A 10 29.54 7.43 -9.92
CA GLY A 10 30.59 8.25 -10.52
C GLY A 10 30.08 9.55 -11.13
N PHE A 11 28.91 9.56 -11.78
CA PHE A 11 28.29 10.79 -12.31
C PHE A 11 27.96 11.81 -11.23
N TYR A 12 27.72 11.34 -9.99
CA TYR A 12 27.54 12.23 -8.83
C TYR A 12 28.84 12.49 -8.05
N GLY A 13 30.01 12.22 -8.64
CA GLY A 13 31.30 12.51 -8.04
C GLY A 13 31.73 11.56 -6.92
N ILE A 14 31.06 10.42 -6.73
CA ILE A 14 31.40 9.44 -5.70
C ILE A 14 32.56 8.56 -6.23
N LYS A 15 33.71 8.61 -5.55
CA LYS A 15 34.87 7.79 -5.92
C LYS A 15 34.52 6.30 -5.89
N LYS A 16 35.09 5.52 -6.84
CA LYS A 16 34.81 4.08 -6.98
C LYS A 16 35.02 3.30 -5.68
N SER A 17 36.08 3.62 -4.94
CA SER A 17 36.38 2.98 -3.65
C SER A 17 35.31 3.19 -2.57
N ILE A 18 34.59 4.34 -2.64
CA ILE A 18 33.47 4.66 -1.74
C ILE A 18 32.17 4.08 -2.29
N ALA A 19 32.00 4.12 -3.62
CA ALA A 19 30.80 3.62 -4.28
C ALA A 19 30.61 2.11 -4.15
N GLN A 20 31.69 1.31 -4.32
CA GLN A 20 31.59 -0.14 -4.34
C GLN A 20 30.89 -0.75 -3.11
N PRO A 21 31.27 -0.44 -1.85
CA PRO A 21 30.57 -0.99 -0.68
C PRO A 21 29.12 -0.50 -0.57
N LYS A 22 28.83 0.75 -1.00
CA LYS A 22 27.46 1.27 -1.05
C LYS A 22 26.62 0.53 -2.08
N VAL A 23 27.16 0.31 -3.28
CA VAL A 23 26.49 -0.42 -4.36
C VAL A 23 26.24 -1.87 -3.95
N GLU A 24 27.19 -2.54 -3.34
CA GLU A 24 27.00 -3.91 -2.83
C GLU A 24 25.86 -3.98 -1.82
N LYS A 25 25.86 -3.09 -0.81
CA LYS A 25 24.79 -3.00 0.19
C LYS A 25 23.44 -2.75 -0.47
N MET A 26 23.39 -1.82 -1.42
CA MET A 26 22.16 -1.46 -2.16
C MET A 26 21.62 -2.63 -2.99
N LEU A 27 22.49 -3.30 -3.76
CA LEU A 27 22.09 -4.43 -4.59
C LEU A 27 21.63 -5.63 -3.75
N LYS A 28 22.26 -5.89 -2.60
CA LYS A 28 21.81 -6.91 -1.64
C LYS A 28 20.41 -6.57 -1.09
N ARG A 29 20.21 -5.34 -0.66
CA ARG A 29 18.93 -4.89 -0.09
C ARG A 29 17.78 -4.95 -1.09
N LEU A 30 18.07 -4.73 -2.38
CA LEU A 30 17.09 -4.80 -3.47
C LEU A 30 16.99 -6.18 -4.14
N GLY A 31 17.64 -7.22 -3.58
CA GLY A 31 17.61 -8.57 -4.15
C GLY A 31 18.22 -8.67 -5.56
N LEU A 32 19.18 -7.77 -5.87
CA LEU A 32 19.85 -7.70 -7.18
C LEU A 32 21.27 -8.30 -7.15
N TRP A 33 21.75 -8.73 -5.97
CA TRP A 33 23.16 -9.14 -5.82
C TRP A 33 23.53 -10.35 -6.66
N ASP A 34 22.66 -11.35 -6.76
CA ASP A 34 22.89 -12.55 -7.56
C ASP A 34 22.91 -12.24 -9.07
N LYS A 35 22.28 -11.13 -9.45
CA LYS A 35 22.22 -10.60 -10.82
C LYS A 35 23.27 -9.52 -11.12
N ARG A 36 24.22 -9.27 -10.20
CA ARG A 36 25.19 -8.17 -10.31
C ARG A 36 26.05 -8.18 -11.56
N HIS A 37 26.31 -9.36 -12.15
CA HIS A 37 27.06 -9.53 -13.38
C HIS A 37 26.20 -9.65 -14.63
N ASP A 38 24.88 -9.74 -14.47
CA ASP A 38 23.95 -9.85 -15.59
C ASP A 38 23.86 -8.51 -16.34
N GLN A 39 23.53 -8.60 -17.63
CA GLN A 39 23.23 -7.41 -18.42
C GLN A 39 21.83 -6.89 -18.06
N ALA A 40 21.69 -5.57 -17.92
CA ALA A 40 20.39 -4.97 -17.53
C ALA A 40 19.25 -5.30 -18.53
N ARG A 41 19.58 -5.51 -19.80
CA ARG A 41 18.61 -5.85 -20.85
C ARG A 41 17.95 -7.22 -20.63
N THR A 42 18.65 -8.18 -20.00
CA THR A 42 18.16 -9.54 -19.76
C THR A 42 17.33 -9.67 -18.49
N LEU A 43 17.25 -8.62 -17.68
CA LEU A 43 16.49 -8.61 -16.44
C LEU A 43 14.97 -8.60 -16.73
N SER A 44 14.20 -9.26 -15.87
CA SER A 44 12.73 -9.10 -15.85
C SER A 44 12.31 -7.67 -15.51
N GLY A 45 11.04 -7.33 -15.75
CA GLY A 45 10.50 -5.99 -15.44
C GLY A 45 10.71 -5.57 -13.99
N GLY A 46 10.44 -6.46 -13.04
CA GLY A 46 10.64 -6.21 -11.61
C GLY A 46 12.12 -5.98 -11.24
N PHE A 47 13.05 -6.76 -11.80
CA PHE A 47 14.49 -6.54 -11.61
C PHE A 47 14.96 -5.23 -12.24
N LYS A 48 14.47 -4.87 -13.43
CA LYS A 48 14.77 -3.57 -14.06
C LYS A 48 14.30 -2.41 -13.19
N ARG A 49 13.09 -2.50 -12.63
CA ARG A 49 12.54 -1.46 -11.75
C ARG A 49 13.38 -1.28 -10.49
N ARG A 50 13.77 -2.37 -9.83
CA ARG A 50 14.68 -2.33 -8.67
C ARG A 50 16.05 -1.76 -9.02
N LEU A 51 16.59 -2.06 -10.21
CA LEU A 51 17.82 -1.46 -10.69
C LEU A 51 17.69 0.06 -10.90
N MET A 52 16.54 0.54 -11.40
CA MET A 52 16.28 1.98 -11.55
C MET A 52 16.23 2.67 -10.18
N ILE A 53 15.61 2.04 -9.18
CA ILE A 53 15.59 2.55 -7.79
C ILE A 53 17.00 2.58 -7.21
N ALA A 54 17.82 1.52 -7.41
CA ALA A 54 19.21 1.50 -6.98
C ALA A 54 20.01 2.67 -7.58
N LYS A 55 19.82 2.94 -8.88
CA LYS A 55 20.45 4.08 -9.57
C LYS A 55 20.01 5.42 -9.00
N ALA A 56 18.74 5.56 -8.69
CA ALA A 56 18.18 6.81 -8.16
C ALA A 56 18.64 7.10 -6.71
N LEU A 57 19.00 6.05 -5.96
CA LEU A 57 19.34 6.16 -4.53
C LEU A 57 20.85 6.19 -4.23
N ILE A 58 21.71 5.75 -5.16
CA ILE A 58 23.13 5.54 -4.85
C ILE A 58 23.87 6.82 -4.42
N HIS A 59 23.36 7.99 -4.81
CA HIS A 59 23.90 9.30 -4.44
C HIS A 59 23.19 9.94 -3.22
N GLU A 60 22.30 9.18 -2.53
CA GLU A 60 21.60 9.60 -1.31
C GLU A 60 20.82 10.91 -1.49
N PRO A 61 19.86 10.98 -2.42
CA PRO A 61 19.11 12.19 -2.72
C PRO A 61 18.26 12.64 -1.54
N LYS A 62 18.04 13.95 -1.40
CA LYS A 62 17.07 14.50 -0.45
C LYS A 62 15.62 14.33 -0.90
N LEU A 63 15.40 14.23 -2.23
CA LEU A 63 14.09 14.04 -2.86
C LEU A 63 14.20 12.90 -3.86
N LEU A 64 13.29 11.94 -3.75
CA LEU A 64 13.12 10.79 -4.65
C LEU A 64 11.72 10.85 -5.24
N ILE A 65 11.63 10.82 -6.58
CA ILE A 65 10.36 10.76 -7.30
C ILE A 65 10.27 9.39 -7.97
N LEU A 66 9.22 8.67 -7.68
CA LEU A 66 8.96 7.32 -8.18
C LEU A 66 7.63 7.28 -8.93
N ASP A 67 7.68 6.82 -10.16
CA ASP A 67 6.50 6.59 -10.97
C ASP A 67 6.16 5.09 -10.94
N GLU A 68 5.02 4.76 -10.30
CA GLU A 68 4.53 3.39 -10.15
C GLU A 68 5.58 2.38 -9.66
N PRO A 69 6.20 2.57 -8.49
CA PRO A 69 7.41 1.83 -8.08
C PRO A 69 7.20 0.33 -7.99
N THR A 70 5.98 -0.16 -7.71
CA THR A 70 5.69 -1.59 -7.53
C THR A 70 4.77 -2.19 -8.60
N ALA A 71 4.49 -1.46 -9.70
CA ALA A 71 3.66 -2.02 -10.77
C ALA A 71 4.28 -3.27 -11.40
N GLY A 72 3.48 -4.32 -11.55
CA GLY A 72 3.92 -5.60 -12.13
C GLY A 72 4.88 -6.40 -11.24
N VAL A 73 4.96 -6.08 -9.95
CA VAL A 73 5.73 -6.80 -8.94
C VAL A 73 4.78 -7.72 -8.16
N ASP A 74 5.24 -8.95 -7.84
CA ASP A 74 4.49 -9.88 -7.00
C ASP A 74 4.29 -9.34 -5.56
N ILE A 75 3.33 -9.91 -4.83
CA ILE A 75 2.88 -9.39 -3.53
C ILE A 75 3.99 -9.39 -2.48
N GLU A 76 4.80 -10.46 -2.42
CA GLU A 76 5.87 -10.58 -1.43
C GLU A 76 6.96 -9.52 -1.66
N LEU A 77 7.42 -9.42 -2.89
CA LEU A 77 8.42 -8.46 -3.29
C LEU A 77 7.91 -7.00 -3.17
N ARG A 78 6.61 -6.76 -3.41
CA ARG A 78 6.00 -5.45 -3.21
C ARG A 78 6.11 -5.01 -1.75
N ARG A 79 5.83 -5.91 -0.79
CA ARG A 79 5.97 -5.62 0.65
C ARG A 79 7.41 -5.31 1.04
N GLU A 80 8.38 -6.08 0.53
CA GLU A 80 9.81 -5.79 0.75
C GLU A 80 10.21 -4.41 0.21
N MET A 81 9.69 -4.01 -0.95
CA MET A 81 9.92 -2.68 -1.51
C MET A 81 9.27 -1.57 -0.68
N TRP A 82 8.08 -1.78 -0.14
CA TRP A 82 7.43 -0.83 0.77
C TRP A 82 8.26 -0.61 2.04
N ASP A 83 8.74 -1.69 2.64
CA ASP A 83 9.59 -1.60 3.84
C ASP A 83 10.89 -0.87 3.54
N PHE A 84 11.48 -1.13 2.38
CA PHE A 84 12.66 -0.41 1.93
C PHE A 84 12.39 1.09 1.72
N LEU A 85 11.29 1.47 1.09
CA LEU A 85 10.92 2.88 0.90
C LEU A 85 10.62 3.59 2.24
N LYS A 86 9.96 2.90 3.19
CA LYS A 86 9.76 3.42 4.55
C LYS A 86 11.10 3.67 5.25
N GLU A 87 12.07 2.75 5.13
CA GLU A 87 13.42 2.89 5.68
C GLU A 87 14.13 4.13 5.09
N ILE A 88 14.09 4.30 3.76
CA ILE A 88 14.69 5.45 3.07
C ILE A 88 14.05 6.77 3.52
N ASN A 89 12.72 6.80 3.63
CA ASN A 89 12.00 7.98 4.10
C ASN A 89 12.34 8.31 5.56
N SER A 90 12.43 7.32 6.44
CA SER A 90 12.79 7.52 7.85
C SER A 90 14.24 8.05 8.02
N ASN A 91 15.12 7.74 7.07
CA ASN A 91 16.50 8.24 7.01
C ASN A 91 16.60 9.66 6.40
N GLY A 92 15.47 10.33 6.14
CA GLY A 92 15.42 11.74 5.76
C GLY A 92 15.26 12.04 4.27
N THR A 93 15.10 11.03 3.41
CA THR A 93 14.75 11.25 2.01
C THR A 93 13.25 11.51 1.88
N THR A 94 12.88 12.66 1.30
CA THR A 94 11.48 12.92 0.91
C THR A 94 11.14 12.06 -0.31
N ILE A 95 10.02 11.34 -0.27
CA ILE A 95 9.57 10.50 -1.38
C ILE A 95 8.24 11.02 -1.91
N ILE A 96 8.17 11.26 -3.22
CA ILE A 96 6.94 11.47 -3.96
C ILE A 96 6.76 10.25 -4.85
N LEU A 97 5.60 9.60 -4.79
CA LEU A 97 5.31 8.48 -5.67
C LEU A 97 3.95 8.65 -6.34
N THR A 98 3.85 8.16 -7.57
CA THR A 98 2.57 7.96 -8.23
C THR A 98 2.22 6.47 -8.13
N THR A 99 0.95 6.17 -7.95
CA THR A 99 0.46 4.80 -7.94
C THR A 99 -1.03 4.74 -8.24
N HIS A 100 -1.46 3.68 -8.87
CA HIS A 100 -2.88 3.31 -8.99
C HIS A 100 -3.28 2.22 -7.97
N TYR A 101 -2.32 1.73 -7.17
CA TYR A 101 -2.58 0.82 -6.06
C TYR A 101 -2.90 1.61 -4.80
N LEU A 102 -4.17 1.67 -4.44
CA LEU A 102 -4.64 2.43 -3.27
C LEU A 102 -4.05 1.90 -1.96
N GLU A 103 -3.82 0.58 -1.86
CA GLU A 103 -3.13 -0.05 -0.73
C GLU A 103 -1.69 0.49 -0.58
N GLU A 104 -0.96 0.68 -1.68
CA GLU A 104 0.38 1.26 -1.65
C GLU A 104 0.37 2.69 -1.11
N ALA A 105 -0.58 3.51 -1.60
CA ALA A 105 -0.75 4.88 -1.11
C ALA A 105 -1.08 4.91 0.39
N GLU A 106 -1.99 4.05 0.86
CA GLU A 106 -2.36 3.97 2.28
C GLU A 106 -1.19 3.54 3.16
N GLN A 107 -0.37 2.58 2.69
CA GLN A 107 0.76 2.05 3.45
C GLN A 107 1.97 2.99 3.50
N LEU A 108 2.20 3.78 2.45
CA LEU A 108 3.42 4.57 2.30
C LEU A 108 3.23 6.07 2.52
N CYS A 109 2.06 6.63 2.18
CA CYS A 109 1.88 8.06 2.07
C CYS A 109 1.24 8.68 3.31
N ARG A 110 1.81 9.77 3.79
CA ARG A 110 1.20 10.62 4.83
C ARG A 110 0.23 11.64 4.24
N ASN A 111 0.57 12.15 3.05
CA ASN A 111 -0.25 13.06 2.28
C ASN A 111 -0.57 12.42 0.94
N ILE A 112 -1.72 12.74 0.39
CA ILE A 112 -2.22 12.20 -0.86
C ILE A 112 -2.84 13.29 -1.72
N GLY A 113 -2.50 13.28 -3.02
CA GLY A 113 -3.17 14.04 -4.05
C GLY A 113 -3.91 13.07 -4.99
N ILE A 114 -5.19 13.28 -5.21
CA ILE A 114 -5.96 12.54 -6.21
C ILE A 114 -6.07 13.41 -7.45
N ILE A 115 -5.67 12.84 -8.59
CA ILE A 115 -5.69 13.53 -9.89
C ILE A 115 -6.79 12.88 -10.73
N ASP A 116 -7.70 13.70 -11.25
CA ASP A 116 -8.72 13.32 -12.20
C ASP A 116 -8.73 14.31 -13.36
N HIS A 117 -8.76 13.80 -14.61
CA HIS A 117 -8.72 14.60 -15.84
C HIS A 117 -7.63 15.68 -15.89
N GLY A 118 -6.48 15.45 -15.22
CA GLY A 118 -5.34 16.38 -15.19
C GLY A 118 -5.43 17.47 -14.10
N GLU A 119 -6.46 17.46 -13.28
CA GLU A 119 -6.66 18.37 -12.15
C GLU A 119 -6.51 17.64 -10.82
N ILE A 120 -5.96 18.33 -9.81
CA ILE A 120 -5.90 17.80 -8.44
C ILE A 120 -7.28 18.01 -7.81
N VAL A 121 -8.07 16.94 -7.67
CA VAL A 121 -9.40 16.98 -7.05
C VAL A 121 -9.36 16.84 -5.54
N VAL A 122 -8.28 16.26 -5.01
CA VAL A 122 -8.02 16.14 -3.57
C VAL A 122 -6.56 16.39 -3.28
N ASP A 123 -6.26 17.19 -2.28
CA ASP A 123 -4.92 17.38 -1.69
C ASP A 123 -5.08 17.46 -0.17
N THR A 124 -4.72 16.38 0.53
CA THR A 124 -4.96 16.28 1.97
C THR A 124 -4.05 15.24 2.63
N SER A 125 -4.10 15.13 3.96
CA SER A 125 -3.45 14.01 4.65
C SER A 125 -4.25 12.72 4.50
N MET A 126 -3.55 11.58 4.45
CA MET A 126 -4.17 10.24 4.43
C MET A 126 -5.17 10.08 5.59
N LYS A 127 -4.80 10.56 6.78
CA LYS A 127 -5.64 10.50 7.98
C LYS A 127 -6.95 11.28 7.82
N GLU A 128 -6.90 12.47 7.22
CA GLU A 128 -8.10 13.29 6.99
C GLU A 128 -8.97 12.69 5.89
N LEU A 129 -8.34 12.15 4.83
CA LEU A 129 -9.07 11.48 3.77
C LEU A 129 -9.86 10.28 4.32
N LEU A 130 -9.21 9.39 5.08
CA LEU A 130 -9.86 8.23 5.69
C LEU A 130 -10.92 8.60 6.75
N ARG A 131 -10.86 9.81 7.31
CA ARG A 131 -11.90 10.30 8.22
C ARG A 131 -13.19 10.68 7.52
N LYS A 132 -13.18 10.91 6.20
CA LYS A 132 -14.37 11.26 5.41
C LYS A 132 -15.29 10.07 5.14
N LEU A 133 -14.83 8.84 5.41
CA LEU A 133 -15.70 7.66 5.35
C LEU A 133 -16.74 7.71 6.45
N ASP A 134 -18.01 7.88 6.09
CA ASP A 134 -19.13 7.90 7.04
C ASP A 134 -19.55 6.49 7.46
N VAL A 135 -19.33 5.51 6.60
CA VAL A 135 -19.69 4.10 6.81
C VAL A 135 -18.44 3.23 6.62
N GLN A 136 -18.31 2.22 7.43
CA GLN A 136 -17.23 1.24 7.33
C GLN A 136 -17.82 -0.16 7.18
N GLY A 137 -17.47 -0.85 6.09
CA GLY A 137 -17.84 -2.24 5.85
C GLY A 137 -16.94 -3.23 6.60
N PHE A 138 -17.54 -4.18 7.28
CA PHE A 138 -16.87 -5.28 7.96
C PHE A 138 -17.41 -6.61 7.47
N VAL A 139 -16.52 -7.55 7.21
CA VAL A 139 -16.84 -8.95 6.96
C VAL A 139 -16.67 -9.70 8.26
N LEU A 140 -17.73 -10.35 8.70
CA LEU A 140 -17.80 -11.12 9.95
C LEU A 140 -17.93 -12.61 9.58
N ASP A 141 -16.92 -13.41 9.90
CA ASP A 141 -17.00 -14.86 9.77
C ASP A 141 -17.70 -15.43 11.00
N LEU A 142 -18.75 -16.20 10.81
CA LEU A 142 -19.63 -16.72 11.87
C LEU A 142 -19.18 -18.12 12.33
N GLU A 143 -19.51 -18.48 13.59
CA GLU A 143 -19.31 -19.85 14.09
C GLU A 143 -20.36 -20.80 13.52
N ASP A 144 -21.62 -20.37 13.48
CA ASP A 144 -22.77 -21.15 13.02
C ASP A 144 -23.41 -20.51 11.79
N PRO A 145 -23.94 -21.31 10.84
CA PRO A 145 -24.55 -20.78 9.62
C PRO A 145 -25.89 -20.12 9.89
N LEU A 146 -26.10 -18.94 9.30
CA LEU A 146 -27.37 -18.25 9.29
C LEU A 146 -28.21 -18.61 8.07
N LYS A 147 -29.52 -18.72 8.26
CA LYS A 147 -30.50 -18.95 7.19
C LYS A 147 -31.03 -17.65 6.60
N GLU A 148 -31.10 -16.61 7.41
CA GLU A 148 -31.65 -15.30 7.05
C GLU A 148 -30.78 -14.19 7.64
N VAL A 149 -30.80 -13.00 7.00
CA VAL A 149 -30.09 -11.83 7.48
C VAL A 149 -30.75 -11.32 8.76
N PRO A 150 -30.01 -11.19 9.88
CA PRO A 150 -30.58 -10.63 11.10
C PRO A 150 -30.90 -9.14 10.91
N THR A 151 -32.03 -8.68 11.43
CA THR A 151 -32.38 -7.26 11.45
C THR A 151 -31.91 -6.64 12.76
N ILE A 152 -30.90 -5.77 12.68
CA ILE A 152 -30.39 -5.00 13.82
C ILE A 152 -30.57 -3.52 13.51
N LYS A 153 -31.24 -2.83 14.42
CA LYS A 153 -31.50 -1.39 14.27
C LYS A 153 -30.18 -0.62 14.13
N ASP A 154 -30.14 0.33 13.21
CA ASP A 154 -28.98 1.22 12.98
C ASP A 154 -27.78 0.55 12.27
N TYR A 155 -27.85 -0.71 11.86
CA TYR A 155 -26.82 -1.40 11.11
C TYR A 155 -27.39 -1.97 9.82
N SER A 156 -26.67 -1.80 8.73
CA SER A 156 -27.00 -2.44 7.45
C SER A 156 -26.25 -3.74 7.34
N LEU A 157 -26.98 -4.85 7.30
CA LEU A 157 -26.41 -6.20 7.28
C LEU A 157 -26.80 -6.90 5.97
N ARG A 158 -25.89 -7.70 5.43
CA ARG A 158 -26.15 -8.61 4.31
C ARG A 158 -25.39 -9.91 4.48
N LEU A 159 -25.95 -11.03 4.05
CA LEU A 159 -25.24 -12.29 3.97
C LEU A 159 -24.56 -12.40 2.60
N GLU A 160 -23.29 -12.68 2.59
CA GLU A 160 -22.54 -13.09 1.40
C GLU A 160 -22.72 -14.60 1.15
N ASP A 161 -22.63 -15.37 2.22
CA ASP A 161 -22.92 -16.78 2.33
C ASP A 161 -23.42 -17.12 3.76
N PRO A 162 -23.90 -18.36 4.05
CA PRO A 162 -24.44 -18.71 5.37
C PRO A 162 -23.49 -18.47 6.56
N LEU A 163 -22.18 -18.44 6.35
CA LEU A 163 -21.16 -18.25 7.39
C LEU A 163 -20.49 -16.88 7.33
N THR A 164 -20.84 -16.04 6.34
CA THR A 164 -20.21 -14.74 6.13
C THR A 164 -21.25 -13.62 6.13
N LEU A 165 -21.26 -12.83 7.21
CA LEU A 165 -22.11 -11.68 7.38
C LEU A 165 -21.32 -10.40 7.12
N ILE A 166 -21.82 -9.53 6.24
CA ILE A 166 -21.26 -8.21 5.99
C ILE A 166 -22.06 -7.18 6.74
N ALA A 167 -21.36 -6.33 7.49
CA ALA A 167 -21.95 -5.28 8.30
C ALA A 167 -21.41 -3.92 7.91
N ALA A 168 -22.29 -3.01 7.50
CA ALA A 168 -21.96 -1.61 7.31
C ALA A 168 -22.25 -0.83 8.60
N VAL A 169 -21.19 -0.30 9.20
CA VAL A 169 -21.22 0.41 10.48
C VAL A 169 -20.99 1.89 10.25
N ASN A 170 -21.93 2.73 10.64
CA ASN A 170 -21.75 4.18 10.58
C ASN A 170 -20.71 4.61 11.64
N LYS A 171 -19.87 5.59 11.30
CA LYS A 171 -18.80 6.11 12.14
C LYS A 171 -19.25 6.60 13.52
N GLU A 172 -20.48 7.06 13.65
CA GLU A 172 -21.09 7.48 14.91
C GLU A 172 -21.48 6.30 15.81
N LYS A 173 -21.48 5.08 15.27
CA LYS A 173 -21.87 3.87 15.99
C LYS A 173 -20.63 3.05 16.37
N SER A 174 -20.73 2.44 17.56
CA SER A 174 -19.65 1.54 18.02
C SER A 174 -19.82 0.15 17.42
N ILE A 175 -18.73 -0.42 16.93
CA ILE A 175 -18.70 -1.83 16.53
C ILE A 175 -19.03 -2.76 17.72
N ASN A 176 -18.68 -2.36 18.93
CA ASN A 176 -18.98 -3.13 20.14
C ASN A 176 -20.49 -3.31 20.31
N ASN A 177 -21.29 -2.27 20.05
CA ASN A 177 -22.75 -2.37 20.12
C ASN A 177 -23.31 -3.36 19.09
N LEU A 178 -22.70 -3.46 17.90
CA LEU A 178 -23.05 -4.48 16.92
C LEU A 178 -22.79 -5.88 17.46
N PHE A 179 -21.65 -6.12 18.08
CA PHE A 179 -21.32 -7.42 18.69
C PHE A 179 -22.29 -7.76 19.84
N ASP A 180 -22.65 -6.77 20.66
CA ASP A 180 -23.64 -6.97 21.72
C ASP A 180 -25.01 -7.38 21.17
N GLU A 181 -25.47 -6.74 20.09
CA GLU A 181 -26.73 -7.11 19.44
C GLU A 181 -26.68 -8.49 18.78
N LEU A 182 -25.56 -8.83 18.10
CA LEU A 182 -25.35 -10.17 17.54
C LEU A 182 -25.36 -11.25 18.64
N ASN A 183 -24.72 -10.99 19.77
CA ASN A 183 -24.71 -11.90 20.91
C ASN A 183 -26.11 -12.13 21.51
N LYS A 184 -26.97 -11.09 21.59
CA LYS A 184 -28.36 -11.22 22.03
C LYS A 184 -29.18 -12.13 21.10
N LEU A 185 -28.82 -12.18 19.82
CA LEU A 185 -29.41 -13.07 18.83
C LEU A 185 -28.75 -14.46 18.77
N ASN A 186 -27.84 -14.77 19.71
CA ASN A 186 -27.00 -15.97 19.73
C ASN A 186 -26.15 -16.15 18.45
N ILE A 187 -25.79 -15.06 17.77
CA ILE A 187 -24.91 -15.08 16.61
C ILE A 187 -23.48 -14.82 17.07
N LYS A 188 -22.63 -15.82 16.96
CA LYS A 188 -21.23 -15.74 17.38
C LYS A 188 -20.31 -15.46 16.19
N VAL A 189 -19.46 -14.46 16.34
CA VAL A 189 -18.47 -14.05 15.37
C VAL A 189 -17.13 -14.69 15.70
N LYS A 190 -16.57 -15.45 14.75
CA LYS A 190 -15.28 -16.12 14.86
C LYS A 190 -14.12 -15.21 14.50
N SER A 191 -14.27 -14.41 13.46
CA SER A 191 -13.29 -13.43 13.00
C SER A 191 -13.95 -12.22 12.35
N MET A 192 -13.22 -11.12 12.28
CA MET A 192 -13.64 -9.89 11.63
C MET A 192 -12.51 -9.32 10.77
N ARG A 193 -12.84 -8.83 9.59
CA ARG A 193 -11.93 -8.08 8.72
C ARG A 193 -12.67 -6.93 8.04
N ASN A 194 -11.95 -5.93 7.53
CA ASN A 194 -12.57 -4.91 6.69
C ASN A 194 -13.06 -5.53 5.38
N GLU A 195 -14.19 -5.06 4.86
CA GLU A 195 -14.79 -5.54 3.61
C GLU A 195 -13.93 -5.15 2.40
N SER A 196 -13.49 -3.90 2.35
CA SER A 196 -12.66 -3.37 1.26
C SER A 196 -11.56 -2.45 1.81
N ASN A 197 -10.64 -2.07 0.94
CA ASN A 197 -9.70 -1.02 1.25
C ASN A 197 -10.47 0.31 1.35
N ARG A 198 -10.41 0.95 2.52
CA ARG A 198 -11.11 2.21 2.83
C ARG A 198 -10.87 3.30 1.78
N LEU A 199 -9.69 3.32 1.22
CA LEU A 199 -9.31 4.29 0.19
C LEU A 199 -10.02 4.02 -1.13
N GLU A 200 -10.30 2.76 -1.45
CA GLU A 200 -10.97 2.36 -2.68
C GLU A 200 -12.44 2.84 -2.69
N GLU A 201 -13.13 2.72 -1.57
CA GLU A 201 -14.50 3.25 -1.42
C GLU A 201 -14.53 4.77 -1.65
N LEU A 202 -13.63 5.50 -0.98
CA LEU A 202 -13.52 6.96 -1.15
C LEU A 202 -13.16 7.37 -2.58
N PHE A 203 -12.24 6.65 -3.21
CA PHE A 203 -11.84 6.93 -4.58
C PHE A 203 -13.02 6.80 -5.55
N ILE A 204 -13.79 5.71 -5.42
CA ILE A 204 -14.98 5.48 -6.26
C ILE A 204 -16.02 6.59 -6.07
N GLU A 205 -16.24 7.06 -4.84
CA GLU A 205 -17.18 8.15 -4.56
C GLU A 205 -16.74 9.50 -5.14
N MET A 206 -15.43 9.76 -5.16
CA MET A 206 -14.87 11.03 -5.62
C MET A 206 -14.77 11.14 -7.14
N VAL A 207 -14.50 10.04 -7.82
CA VAL A 207 -14.35 10.00 -9.30
C VAL A 207 -15.72 9.83 -10.01
N LYS A 208 -16.77 9.39 -9.31
CA LYS A 208 -18.15 9.28 -9.87
C LYS A 208 -18.93 10.60 -9.89
N LYS A 209 -18.37 11.70 -9.43
CA LYS A 209 -18.98 13.04 -9.52
C LYS A 209 -18.48 13.79 -10.74
#